data_482da8b69a834f472a49985a4b2e1a5d
#
_entry.id   482da8b69a834f472a49985a4b2e1a5d
#
_cell.length_a   1.000
_cell.length_b   1.000
_cell.length_c   1.000
_cell.angle_alpha   90.00
_cell.angle_beta   90.00
_cell.angle_gamma   90.00
#
_symmetry.space_group_name_H-M   'P 1'
#
loop_
_entity.id
_entity.type
_entity.pdbx_description
1 polymer ?
#
loop_
_entity_poly.entity_id
_entity_poly.type
_entity_poly.pdbx_seq_one_letter_code
_entity_poly.pdbx_strand_id
1 'polypeptide(L)'
;RSDGIDTLGQEFTFDLADNPFDFNMMGTRLAIGGKIEFSNQVSNNNKSATTTLNEEPKEEVVFQGIIVSEKQSGANKYTYTCFDYCFYLNKSEIEIQFNGVSGLEAIKKVCKENDVPLGNVADIKTKIKKIYQGQPVSDVIKDIIKQATEETGYKYRLEYREGKIHVEDYKDLVLDKVITQPINNYSRDLSMEDMRNSIVAISSKEKSKSVKSTIQDDESIKKYGLIKKIIKVDDKKQAQTAQIAKKTIQDSNKIKEKLSLTLLGDDTVRSGRVIIINDYTVDIHDKFLVTNCKHNYGVNHTMTLDLKRVEAELDTSKYKTSTTTTVTPNATNSTANAAQVDAGMNALNGYESVYRDNGCVDVAVKAGSYYSPFLKQQADIGTADVDTLVNNAQNAGYKVETFNGYANKGDILVYGNNDHVVISDGAGGAFGNSSSAGHAMFYSDANYAWHNGEAPTKVIKMS
;
A
#
# COMPACT_ATOMS: atom_id res chain seq x y z
N ARG A 1 8.77 20.78 -16.13
CA ARG A 1 8.89 20.04 -14.86
C ARG A 1 8.10 18.74 -14.95
N SER A 2 8.71 17.64 -14.57
CA SER A 2 8.04 16.35 -14.52
C SER A 2 8.38 15.59 -13.24
N ASP A 3 7.42 14.82 -12.73
CA ASP A 3 7.58 13.91 -11.60
C ASP A 3 6.63 12.70 -11.71
N GLY A 4 7.00 11.58 -11.07
CA GLY A 4 6.23 10.34 -11.06
C GLY A 4 6.22 9.68 -9.69
N ILE A 5 5.24 8.80 -9.45
CA ILE A 5 5.14 8.10 -8.15
C ILE A 5 6.25 7.07 -7.93
N ASP A 6 6.82 6.52 -9.01
CA ASP A 6 7.86 5.49 -8.95
C ASP A 6 9.27 6.08 -8.86
N THR A 7 9.40 7.39 -9.12
CA THR A 7 10.67 8.11 -9.05
C THR A 7 10.69 9.03 -7.85
N LEU A 8 11.83 9.11 -7.17
CA LEU A 8 12.04 10.12 -6.16
C LEU A 8 12.71 11.32 -6.83
N GLY A 9 12.10 12.50 -6.67
CA GLY A 9 12.58 13.76 -7.21
C GLY A 9 11.88 14.20 -8.48
N GLN A 10 12.19 15.41 -8.88
CA GLN A 10 11.66 16.08 -10.07
C GLN A 10 12.74 16.29 -11.10
N GLU A 11 12.35 16.19 -12.37
CA GLU A 11 13.15 16.60 -13.51
C GLU A 11 12.62 17.93 -14.07
N PHE A 12 13.52 18.83 -14.43
CA PHE A 12 13.21 20.07 -15.11
C PHE A 12 14.11 20.20 -16.34
N THR A 13 13.50 20.39 -17.50
CA THR A 13 14.23 20.57 -18.76
C THR A 13 13.84 21.89 -19.38
N PHE A 14 14.83 22.66 -19.84
CA PHE A 14 14.59 23.89 -20.55
C PHE A 14 15.63 24.13 -21.66
N ASP A 15 15.23 24.92 -22.64
CA ASP A 15 16.10 25.35 -23.73
C ASP A 15 16.60 26.77 -23.47
N LEU A 16 17.86 27.00 -23.78
CA LEU A 16 18.49 28.33 -23.75
C LEU A 16 19.17 28.58 -25.08
N ALA A 17 19.03 29.80 -25.57
CA ALA A 17 19.79 30.27 -26.71
C ALA A 17 21.07 30.93 -26.24
N ASP A 18 22.20 30.61 -26.86
CA ASP A 18 23.49 31.32 -26.69
C ASP A 18 24.04 31.62 -28.06
N ASN A 19 24.05 32.89 -28.42
CA ASN A 19 24.56 33.37 -29.71
C ASN A 19 25.72 34.33 -29.49
N PRO A 20 26.95 33.92 -29.76
CA PRO A 20 28.13 34.78 -29.56
C PRO A 20 28.15 36.04 -30.45
N PHE A 21 27.28 36.09 -31.45
CA PHE A 21 27.14 37.25 -32.36
C PHE A 21 25.97 38.17 -31.99
N ASP A 22 25.20 37.85 -30.98
CA ASP A 22 24.11 38.65 -30.44
C ASP A 22 24.44 39.10 -29.02
N PHE A 23 24.66 40.36 -28.83
CA PHE A 23 25.04 40.91 -27.52
C PHE A 23 24.02 40.59 -26.40
N ASN A 24 22.75 40.49 -26.74
CA ASN A 24 21.69 40.14 -25.76
C ASN A 24 21.64 38.66 -25.41
N MET A 25 22.28 37.78 -26.17
CA MET A 25 22.32 36.34 -25.99
C MET A 25 23.72 35.80 -25.69
N MET A 26 24.72 36.66 -25.58
CA MET A 26 26.10 36.23 -25.36
C MET A 26 26.33 35.88 -23.88
N GLY A 27 26.98 34.76 -23.63
CA GLY A 27 27.39 34.33 -22.30
C GLY A 27 26.24 33.76 -21.44
N THR A 28 25.14 33.36 -22.05
CA THR A 28 24.00 32.73 -21.34
C THR A 28 24.22 31.25 -21.02
N ARG A 29 25.34 30.65 -21.48
CA ARG A 29 25.67 29.27 -21.24
C ARG A 29 25.88 28.97 -19.75
N LEU A 30 25.20 27.93 -19.25
CA LEU A 30 25.22 27.53 -17.86
C LEU A 30 26.18 26.35 -17.64
N ALA A 31 26.79 26.28 -16.47
CA ALA A 31 27.71 25.20 -16.13
C ALA A 31 26.98 23.97 -15.57
N ILE A 32 27.43 22.78 -15.95
CA ILE A 32 27.00 21.51 -15.29
C ILE A 32 27.38 21.58 -13.81
N GLY A 33 26.49 21.12 -12.92
CA GLY A 33 26.61 21.23 -11.48
C GLY A 33 26.12 22.60 -10.93
N GLY A 34 25.80 23.54 -11.79
CA GLY A 34 25.22 24.83 -11.40
C GLY A 34 23.85 24.65 -10.74
N LYS A 35 23.60 25.44 -9.69
CA LYS A 35 22.28 25.47 -9.03
C LYS A 35 21.33 26.34 -9.82
N ILE A 36 20.10 25.90 -9.95
CA ILE A 36 19.04 26.68 -10.59
C ILE A 36 17.79 26.73 -9.71
N GLU A 37 17.06 27.82 -9.88
CA GLU A 37 15.73 28.00 -9.34
C GLU A 37 14.82 28.49 -10.47
N PHE A 38 13.65 27.94 -10.56
CA PHE A 38 12.62 28.35 -11.48
C PHE A 38 11.39 28.78 -10.70
N SER A 39 10.98 30.03 -10.88
CA SER A 39 9.80 30.64 -10.28
C SER A 39 8.70 30.86 -11.32
N ASN A 40 7.46 30.68 -10.94
CA ASN A 40 6.30 31.00 -11.76
C ASN A 40 5.55 32.18 -11.13
N GLN A 41 5.10 33.13 -11.95
CA GLN A 41 4.26 34.23 -11.48
C GLN A 41 2.83 33.76 -11.41
N VAL A 42 2.29 33.65 -10.19
CA VAL A 42 0.88 33.31 -10.00
C VAL A 42 0.02 34.54 -10.24
N SER A 43 -0.67 34.57 -11.37
CA SER A 43 -1.71 35.57 -11.62
C SER A 43 -2.87 35.37 -10.65
N ASN A 44 -3.16 36.36 -9.83
CA ASN A 44 -4.27 36.35 -8.84
C ASN A 44 -5.67 36.42 -9.47
N ASN A 45 -5.90 35.76 -10.61
CA ASN A 45 -7.18 35.81 -11.34
C ASN A 45 -8.39 35.18 -10.59
N ASN A 46 -8.22 34.71 -9.36
CA ASN A 46 -9.31 34.15 -8.53
C ASN A 46 -9.73 35.04 -7.36
N LYS A 47 -9.30 36.29 -7.29
CA LYS A 47 -9.87 37.21 -6.31
C LYS A 47 -10.97 38.05 -6.96
N SER A 48 -12.14 38.05 -6.32
CA SER A 48 -13.30 38.92 -6.61
C SER A 48 -12.85 40.36 -7.00
N ALA A 49 -13.57 40.97 -7.93
CA ALA A 49 -13.29 42.26 -8.59
C ALA A 49 -13.15 43.52 -7.68
N THR A 50 -12.77 43.35 -6.43
CA THR A 50 -12.59 44.44 -5.43
C THR A 50 -11.18 44.54 -4.86
N THR A 51 -10.17 43.92 -5.46
CA THR A 51 -8.79 44.00 -4.94
C THR A 51 -7.98 45.06 -5.73
N THR A 52 -7.42 45.98 -5.00
CA THR A 52 -6.58 47.12 -5.42
C THR A 52 -5.51 46.73 -6.45
N LEU A 53 -5.40 47.56 -7.51
CA LEU A 53 -4.55 47.41 -8.69
C LEU A 53 -3.02 47.48 -8.43
N ASN A 54 -2.52 47.30 -7.20
CA ASN A 54 -1.13 47.50 -6.81
C ASN A 54 -0.47 46.32 -6.07
N GLU A 55 -1.00 45.12 -6.12
CA GLU A 55 -0.23 43.94 -5.61
C GLU A 55 0.63 43.40 -6.75
N GLU A 56 1.96 43.45 -6.58
CA GLU A 56 2.89 42.77 -7.48
C GLU A 56 2.56 41.28 -7.54
N PRO A 57 2.65 40.62 -8.71
CA PRO A 57 2.39 39.21 -8.84
C PRO A 57 3.33 38.43 -7.91
N LYS A 58 2.78 37.59 -7.04
CA LYS A 58 3.57 36.78 -6.13
C LYS A 58 4.33 35.73 -6.94
N GLU A 59 5.66 35.78 -6.88
CA GLU A 59 6.50 34.70 -7.42
C GLU A 59 6.46 33.50 -6.51
N GLU A 60 6.19 32.34 -7.08
CA GLU A 60 6.24 31.07 -6.38
C GLU A 60 7.32 30.19 -7.00
N VAL A 61 8.24 29.71 -6.17
CA VAL A 61 9.31 28.82 -6.60
C VAL A 61 8.71 27.44 -6.86
N VAL A 62 8.76 27.00 -8.11
CA VAL A 62 8.16 25.72 -8.55
C VAL A 62 9.19 24.62 -8.76
N PHE A 63 10.48 24.99 -8.87
CA PHE A 63 11.58 24.04 -8.98
C PHE A 63 12.88 24.63 -8.45
N GLN A 64 13.63 23.82 -7.68
CA GLN A 64 15.00 24.09 -7.28
C GLN A 64 15.85 22.84 -7.50
N GLY A 65 17.03 22.98 -8.07
CA GLY A 65 17.87 21.83 -8.37
C GLY A 65 19.22 22.18 -8.94
N ILE A 66 19.81 21.19 -9.60
CA ILE A 66 21.14 21.27 -10.23
C ILE A 66 21.05 20.88 -11.70
N ILE A 67 21.91 21.49 -12.52
CA ILE A 67 22.08 21.11 -13.91
C ILE A 67 22.93 19.85 -13.98
N VAL A 68 22.36 18.78 -14.53
CA VAL A 68 23.02 17.47 -14.60
C VAL A 68 23.54 17.18 -16.00
N SER A 69 22.86 17.67 -17.03
CA SER A 69 23.33 17.51 -18.40
C SER A 69 23.01 18.71 -19.28
N GLU A 70 23.86 18.91 -20.28
CA GLU A 70 23.71 19.87 -21.35
C GLU A 70 23.76 19.14 -22.68
N LYS A 71 22.84 19.45 -23.57
CA LYS A 71 22.81 18.98 -24.95
C LYS A 71 22.82 20.16 -25.89
N GLN A 72 23.87 20.30 -26.69
CA GLN A 72 23.91 21.29 -27.75
C GLN A 72 23.25 20.73 -29.04
N SER A 73 22.35 21.50 -29.61
CA SER A 73 21.68 21.20 -30.87
C SER A 73 21.87 22.34 -31.86
N GLY A 74 22.83 22.20 -32.76
CA GLY A 74 23.26 23.27 -33.63
C GLY A 74 24.18 24.31 -32.93
N ALA A 75 24.37 25.48 -33.56
CA ALA A 75 25.34 26.46 -33.08
C ALA A 75 24.89 27.20 -31.81
N ASN A 76 23.58 27.43 -31.65
CA ASN A 76 23.08 28.43 -30.72
C ASN A 76 21.99 27.90 -29.77
N LYS A 77 21.66 26.58 -29.77
CA LYS A 77 20.63 26.00 -28.94
C LYS A 77 21.22 25.00 -27.96
N TYR A 78 20.97 25.21 -26.68
CA TYR A 78 21.36 24.35 -25.57
C TYR A 78 20.12 23.88 -24.83
N THR A 79 20.00 22.59 -24.62
CA THR A 79 18.95 21.98 -23.78
C THR A 79 19.61 21.53 -22.50
N TYR A 80 19.11 22.01 -21.37
CA TYR A 80 19.56 21.63 -20.02
C TYR A 80 18.59 20.69 -19.38
N THR A 81 19.11 19.60 -18.77
CA THR A 81 18.34 18.72 -17.91
C THR A 81 18.80 18.89 -16.48
N CYS A 82 17.87 19.17 -15.61
CA CYS A 82 18.10 19.44 -14.21
C CYS A 82 17.29 18.48 -13.35
N PHE A 83 17.83 18.14 -12.21
CA PHE A 83 17.13 17.36 -11.18
C PHE A 83 17.11 18.16 -9.89
N ASP A 84 16.06 17.95 -9.09
CA ASP A 84 16.06 18.45 -7.72
C ASP A 84 17.15 17.74 -6.88
N TYR A 85 17.32 18.14 -5.63
CA TYR A 85 18.39 17.61 -4.78
C TYR A 85 18.24 16.13 -4.41
N CYS A 86 17.11 15.49 -4.75
CA CYS A 86 16.99 14.05 -4.69
C CYS A 86 17.94 13.29 -5.63
N PHE A 87 18.50 13.98 -6.62
CA PHE A 87 19.56 13.44 -7.44
C PHE A 87 20.67 12.79 -6.59
N TYR A 88 21.09 13.48 -5.53
CA TYR A 88 22.14 12.97 -4.64
C TYR A 88 21.70 11.72 -3.89
N LEU A 89 20.43 11.64 -3.45
CA LEU A 89 19.89 10.45 -2.75
C LEU A 89 19.75 9.25 -3.68
N ASN A 90 19.50 9.50 -4.96
CA ASN A 90 19.41 8.45 -5.97
C ASN A 90 20.77 7.95 -6.44
N LYS A 91 21.86 8.68 -6.18
CA LYS A 91 23.23 8.36 -6.61
C LYS A 91 24.15 7.97 -5.48
N SER A 92 23.90 8.45 -4.25
CA SER A 92 24.71 8.10 -3.08
C SER A 92 24.29 6.75 -2.52
N GLU A 93 25.25 5.90 -2.26
CA GLU A 93 25.06 4.58 -1.66
C GLU A 93 25.30 4.63 -0.14
N ILE A 94 24.62 3.76 0.58
CA ILE A 94 24.71 3.68 2.03
C ILE A 94 24.97 2.26 2.50
N GLU A 95 25.72 2.12 3.61
CA GLU A 95 25.82 0.90 4.40
C GLU A 95 25.14 1.15 5.76
N ILE A 96 24.04 0.45 6.02
CA ILE A 96 23.26 0.63 7.25
C ILE A 96 22.57 -0.66 7.68
N GLN A 97 22.54 -0.89 8.99
CA GLN A 97 21.88 -2.03 9.59
C GLN A 97 20.75 -1.58 10.53
N PHE A 98 19.63 -2.29 10.43
CA PHE A 98 18.51 -2.17 11.36
C PHE A 98 18.26 -3.51 12.06
N ASN A 99 18.01 -3.45 13.36
CA ASN A 99 17.71 -4.63 14.18
C ASN A 99 16.40 -4.45 14.95
N GLY A 100 15.28 -4.44 14.19
CA GLY A 100 13.93 -4.37 14.78
C GLY A 100 13.50 -2.97 15.22
N VAL A 101 14.03 -1.91 14.60
CA VAL A 101 13.56 -0.53 14.80
C VAL A 101 12.28 -0.28 14.01
N SER A 102 11.46 0.69 14.40
CA SER A 102 10.28 1.08 13.61
C SER A 102 10.68 1.66 12.26
N GLY A 103 9.79 1.56 11.26
CA GLY A 103 10.02 2.16 9.94
C GLY A 103 10.25 3.67 10.03
N LEU A 104 9.52 4.35 10.91
CA LEU A 104 9.74 5.78 11.18
C LEU A 104 11.16 6.06 11.69
N GLU A 105 11.64 5.30 12.68
CA GLU A 105 13.00 5.45 13.21
C GLU A 105 14.07 5.08 12.19
N ALA A 106 13.81 4.05 11.36
CA ALA A 106 14.70 3.66 10.28
C ALA A 106 14.85 4.78 9.25
N ILE A 107 13.75 5.39 8.79
CA ILE A 107 13.76 6.52 7.85
C ILE A 107 14.50 7.72 8.46
N LYS A 108 14.19 8.07 9.71
CA LYS A 108 14.88 9.15 10.43
C LYS A 108 16.39 8.93 10.47
N LYS A 109 16.82 7.70 10.76
CA LYS A 109 18.24 7.35 10.81
C LYS A 109 18.91 7.48 9.44
N VAL A 110 18.30 6.94 8.37
CA VAL A 110 18.80 7.07 7.00
C VAL A 110 18.99 8.54 6.61
N CYS A 111 17.97 9.35 6.84
CA CYS A 111 18.02 10.78 6.49
C CYS A 111 19.07 11.54 7.32
N LYS A 112 19.19 11.24 8.62
CA LYS A 112 20.19 11.87 9.49
C LYS A 112 21.62 11.53 9.07
N GLU A 113 21.90 10.28 8.71
CA GLU A 113 23.25 9.85 8.28
C GLU A 113 23.66 10.42 6.91
N ASN A 114 22.71 10.94 6.14
CA ASN A 114 22.94 11.54 4.82
C ASN A 114 22.66 13.06 4.77
N ASP A 115 22.52 13.70 5.94
CA ASP A 115 22.23 15.14 6.07
C ASP A 115 21.00 15.61 5.28
N VAL A 116 19.97 14.74 5.21
CA VAL A 116 18.73 15.01 4.47
C VAL A 116 17.66 15.54 5.42
N PRO A 117 17.16 16.76 5.24
CA PRO A 117 16.08 17.29 6.04
C PRO A 117 14.80 16.46 5.88
N LEU A 118 14.11 16.23 7.01
CA LEU A 118 12.82 15.56 7.05
C LEU A 118 11.69 16.58 7.18
N GLY A 119 10.63 16.35 6.40
CA GLY A 119 9.33 16.99 6.56
C GLY A 119 8.38 16.08 7.34
N ASN A 120 7.16 15.92 6.84
CA ASN A 120 6.17 15.04 7.44
C ASN A 120 6.53 13.57 7.18
N VAL A 121 6.55 12.77 8.23
CA VAL A 121 6.78 11.32 8.12
C VAL A 121 5.69 10.59 8.90
N ALA A 122 4.95 9.73 8.22
CA ALA A 122 3.90 8.91 8.81
C ALA A 122 4.45 8.00 9.94
N ASP A 123 3.63 7.70 10.93
CA ASP A 123 3.99 6.81 12.04
C ASP A 123 4.01 5.34 11.58
N ILE A 124 5.09 4.95 10.94
CA ILE A 124 5.31 3.59 10.43
C ILE A 124 5.83 2.71 11.56
N LYS A 125 4.96 1.89 12.14
CA LYS A 125 5.29 1.00 13.29
C LYS A 125 5.96 -0.31 12.87
N THR A 126 5.90 -0.70 11.59
CA THR A 126 6.54 -1.89 11.03
C THR A 126 7.98 -2.02 11.47
N LYS A 127 8.37 -3.19 11.97
CA LYS A 127 9.72 -3.45 12.48
C LYS A 127 10.69 -3.83 11.35
N ILE A 128 11.69 -3.00 11.15
CA ILE A 128 12.72 -3.21 10.12
C ILE A 128 13.89 -3.99 10.71
N LYS A 129 14.15 -5.17 10.13
CA LYS A 129 15.30 -6.01 10.49
C LYS A 129 16.02 -6.41 9.21
N LYS A 130 16.96 -5.59 8.78
CA LYS A 130 17.67 -5.78 7.50
C LYS A 130 19.01 -5.05 7.50
N ILE A 131 19.97 -5.60 6.75
CA ILE A 131 21.24 -4.97 6.43
C ILE A 131 21.16 -4.51 4.98
N TYR A 132 21.54 -3.27 4.73
CA TYR A 132 21.67 -2.67 3.41
C TYR A 132 23.12 -2.33 3.17
N GLN A 133 23.68 -2.73 2.02
CA GLN A 133 25.07 -2.52 1.66
C GLN A 133 25.15 -2.12 0.17
N GLY A 134 25.73 -0.96 -0.11
CA GLY A 134 25.93 -0.48 -1.47
C GLY A 134 24.61 -0.28 -2.23
N GLN A 135 23.57 0.20 -1.55
CA GLN A 135 22.27 0.53 -2.16
C GLN A 135 22.06 2.04 -2.11
N PRO A 136 21.44 2.63 -3.16
CA PRO A 136 21.06 4.02 -3.13
C PRO A 136 20.21 4.37 -1.91
N VAL A 137 20.47 5.52 -1.31
CA VAL A 137 19.74 6.00 -0.12
C VAL A 137 18.22 6.01 -0.37
N SER A 138 17.80 6.47 -1.56
CA SER A 138 16.39 6.47 -1.96
C SER A 138 15.77 5.08 -2.00
N ASP A 139 16.52 4.07 -2.43
CA ASP A 139 16.03 2.69 -2.54
C ASP A 139 15.89 2.03 -1.17
N VAL A 140 16.77 2.37 -0.22
CA VAL A 140 16.62 1.94 1.18
C VAL A 140 15.32 2.49 1.77
N ILE A 141 15.01 3.78 1.57
CA ILE A 141 13.75 4.37 2.06
C ILE A 141 12.54 3.71 1.37
N LYS A 142 12.59 3.51 0.05
CA LYS A 142 11.52 2.82 -0.70
C LYS A 142 11.30 1.39 -0.21
N ASP A 143 12.37 0.65 0.13
CA ASP A 143 12.26 -0.72 0.64
C ASP A 143 11.62 -0.74 2.05
N ILE A 144 11.96 0.21 2.93
CA ILE A 144 11.31 0.36 4.25
C ILE A 144 9.80 0.59 4.08
N ILE A 145 9.41 1.51 3.19
CA ILE A 145 8.01 1.80 2.87
C ILE A 145 7.31 0.56 2.29
N LYS A 146 8.00 -0.17 1.39
CA LYS A 146 7.47 -1.40 0.81
C LYS A 146 7.19 -2.46 1.87
N GLN A 147 8.11 -2.69 2.81
CA GLN A 147 7.90 -3.62 3.92
C GLN A 147 6.70 -3.20 4.77
N ALA A 148 6.56 -1.91 5.07
CA ALA A 148 5.40 -1.38 5.78
C ALA A 148 4.09 -1.62 5.02
N THR A 149 4.08 -1.36 3.72
CA THR A 149 2.90 -1.59 2.86
C THR A 149 2.55 -3.08 2.76
N GLU A 150 3.56 -3.96 2.69
CA GLU A 150 3.34 -5.42 2.65
C GLU A 150 2.75 -5.95 3.96
N GLU A 151 3.15 -5.38 5.10
CA GLU A 151 2.67 -5.77 6.42
C GLU A 151 1.28 -5.21 6.74
N THR A 152 1.05 -3.92 6.48
CA THR A 152 -0.14 -3.21 6.96
C THR A 152 -1.21 -2.99 5.90
N GLY A 153 -0.85 -3.09 4.61
CA GLY A 153 -1.72 -2.71 3.48
C GLY A 153 -1.80 -1.20 3.22
N TYR A 154 -1.32 -0.35 4.13
CA TYR A 154 -1.28 1.10 3.92
C TYR A 154 -0.27 1.47 2.84
N LYS A 155 -0.62 2.45 2.02
CA LYS A 155 0.23 2.95 0.93
C LYS A 155 0.74 4.33 1.29
N TYR A 156 2.04 4.51 1.20
CA TYR A 156 2.70 5.78 1.50
C TYR A 156 3.34 6.37 0.26
N ARG A 157 3.27 7.68 0.16
CA ARG A 157 4.00 8.48 -0.84
C ARG A 157 5.33 8.93 -0.26
N LEU A 158 6.42 8.57 -0.94
CA LEU A 158 7.73 9.16 -0.72
C LEU A 158 7.89 10.34 -1.69
N GLU A 159 8.14 11.52 -1.18
CA GLU A 159 8.25 12.73 -1.98
C GLU A 159 9.36 13.64 -1.45
N TYR A 160 10.04 14.35 -2.35
CA TYR A 160 10.90 15.48 -2.01
C TYR A 160 10.17 16.78 -2.35
N ARG A 161 10.01 17.63 -1.36
CA ARG A 161 9.31 18.91 -1.52
C ARG A 161 9.84 19.92 -0.51
N GLU A 162 9.97 21.16 -0.93
CA GLU A 162 10.46 22.25 -0.05
C GLU A 162 11.81 21.95 0.63
N GLY A 163 12.70 21.26 -0.09
CA GLY A 163 14.01 20.88 0.46
C GLY A 163 14.00 19.73 1.47
N LYS A 164 12.88 19.00 1.63
CA LYS A 164 12.71 17.96 2.65
C LYS A 164 12.14 16.68 2.04
N ILE A 165 12.47 15.54 2.68
CA ILE A 165 11.83 14.26 2.41
C ILE A 165 10.54 14.16 3.22
N HIS A 166 9.46 13.80 2.54
CA HIS A 166 8.16 13.50 3.13
C HIS A 166 7.77 12.05 2.86
N VAL A 167 7.16 11.40 3.85
CA VAL A 167 6.56 10.07 3.73
C VAL A 167 5.16 10.15 4.31
N GLU A 168 4.16 10.28 3.47
CA GLU A 168 2.79 10.57 3.86
C GLU A 168 1.82 9.51 3.33
N ASP A 169 0.73 9.27 4.03
CA ASP A 169 -0.34 8.39 3.56
C ASP A 169 -1.05 9.04 2.35
N TYR A 170 -1.35 8.27 1.31
CA TYR A 170 -2.05 8.80 0.13
C TYR A 170 -3.42 9.40 0.46
N LYS A 171 -4.10 8.93 1.50
CA LYS A 171 -5.38 9.51 1.94
C LYS A 171 -5.29 10.97 2.39
N ASP A 172 -4.10 11.38 2.88
CA ASP A 172 -3.83 12.74 3.35
C ASP A 172 -3.39 13.69 2.22
N LEU A 173 -3.22 13.15 0.99
CA LEU A 173 -2.77 13.87 -0.20
C LEU A 173 -3.90 14.16 -1.21
N VAL A 174 -5.13 14.19 -0.74
CA VAL A 174 -6.29 14.59 -1.55
C VAL A 174 -6.29 16.10 -1.71
N LEU A 175 -6.28 16.57 -2.95
CA LEU A 175 -6.43 18.00 -3.24
C LEU A 175 -7.91 18.37 -3.16
N ASP A 176 -8.22 19.47 -2.46
CA ASP A 176 -9.57 20.04 -2.38
C ASP A 176 -9.88 20.82 -3.67
N LYS A 177 -9.77 20.13 -4.80
CA LYS A 177 -10.01 20.68 -6.14
C LYS A 177 -10.81 19.69 -6.95
N VAL A 178 -11.91 20.19 -7.52
CA VAL A 178 -12.75 19.42 -8.44
C VAL A 178 -12.57 20.00 -9.84
N ILE A 179 -12.13 19.17 -10.78
CA ILE A 179 -12.04 19.53 -12.19
C ILE A 179 -13.40 19.28 -12.82
N THR A 180 -14.08 20.38 -13.19
CA THR A 180 -15.43 20.35 -13.80
C THR A 180 -15.43 20.88 -15.24
N GLN A 181 -14.24 21.27 -15.75
CA GLN A 181 -14.12 21.77 -17.13
C GLN A 181 -14.23 20.61 -18.12
N PRO A 182 -14.85 20.83 -19.30
CA PRO A 182 -14.88 19.81 -20.34
C PRO A 182 -13.46 19.37 -20.71
N ILE A 183 -13.21 18.07 -20.71
CA ILE A 183 -11.91 17.49 -21.02
C ILE A 183 -11.87 17.19 -22.51
N ASN A 184 -11.23 18.07 -23.28
CA ASN A 184 -11.14 17.93 -24.73
C ASN A 184 -9.88 17.20 -25.22
N ASN A 185 -8.86 17.10 -24.37
CA ASN A 185 -7.59 16.46 -24.71
C ASN A 185 -7.26 15.36 -23.70
N TYR A 186 -7.65 14.14 -24.04
CA TYR A 186 -7.41 12.95 -23.23
C TYR A 186 -7.14 11.73 -24.09
N SER A 187 -6.45 10.76 -23.50
CA SER A 187 -6.27 9.39 -24.02
C SER A 187 -6.71 8.42 -22.94
N ARG A 188 -7.56 7.46 -23.29
CA ARG A 188 -8.05 6.41 -22.39
C ARG A 188 -7.89 5.05 -23.04
N ASP A 189 -7.02 4.23 -22.46
CA ASP A 189 -6.81 2.85 -22.87
C ASP A 189 -7.38 1.90 -21.82
N LEU A 190 -8.21 0.97 -22.24
CA LEU A 190 -8.75 -0.10 -21.40
C LEU A 190 -8.19 -1.44 -21.89
N SER A 191 -7.52 -2.20 -21.03
CA SER A 191 -6.92 -3.49 -21.39
C SER A 191 -7.15 -4.55 -20.34
N MET A 192 -7.50 -5.76 -20.79
CA MET A 192 -7.54 -6.97 -19.96
C MET A 192 -6.31 -7.87 -20.13
N GLU A 193 -5.29 -7.45 -20.84
CA GLU A 193 -4.11 -8.24 -21.20
C GLU A 193 -3.39 -8.80 -19.98
N ASP A 194 -3.29 -7.99 -18.93
CA ASP A 194 -2.66 -8.36 -17.67
C ASP A 194 -3.64 -8.94 -16.63
N MET A 195 -4.92 -9.07 -17.00
CA MET A 195 -5.93 -9.63 -16.09
C MET A 195 -5.56 -11.07 -15.68
N ARG A 196 -5.78 -11.37 -14.40
CA ARG A 196 -5.65 -12.74 -13.87
C ARG A 196 -6.81 -12.96 -12.89
N ASN A 197 -7.71 -13.86 -13.23
CA ASN A 197 -8.90 -14.17 -12.43
C ASN A 197 -8.80 -15.50 -11.67
N SER A 198 -7.67 -16.17 -11.77
CA SER A 198 -7.33 -17.35 -10.97
C SER A 198 -5.84 -17.31 -10.62
N ILE A 199 -5.53 -17.32 -9.33
CA ILE A 199 -4.16 -17.32 -8.81
C ILE A 199 -3.90 -18.62 -8.06
N VAL A 200 -2.79 -19.26 -8.38
CA VAL A 200 -2.27 -20.41 -7.63
C VAL A 200 -0.93 -20.01 -7.03
N ALA A 201 -0.92 -19.80 -5.72
CA ALA A 201 0.31 -19.53 -4.98
C ALA A 201 0.88 -20.84 -4.41
N ILE A 202 2.15 -21.10 -4.64
CA ILE A 202 2.84 -22.31 -4.21
C ILE A 202 4.09 -21.91 -3.45
N SER A 203 4.22 -22.40 -2.21
CA SER A 203 5.46 -22.34 -1.44
C SER A 203 5.88 -23.77 -1.11
N SER A 204 7.15 -24.12 -1.39
CA SER A 204 7.69 -25.44 -1.12
C SER A 204 9.06 -25.32 -0.47
N LYS A 205 9.24 -25.86 0.74
CA LYS A 205 10.55 -26.13 1.30
C LYS A 205 11.07 -27.45 0.74
N GLU A 206 12.31 -27.47 0.29
CA GLU A 206 12.98 -28.73 -0.08
C GLU A 206 12.78 -29.74 1.06
N LYS A 207 12.06 -30.82 0.76
CA LYS A 207 11.86 -32.05 1.56
C LYS A 207 10.79 -32.11 2.65
N SER A 208 9.95 -31.08 2.97
CA SER A 208 9.01 -31.34 4.06
C SER A 208 7.59 -30.74 3.99
N LYS A 209 7.32 -29.62 3.35
CA LYS A 209 5.95 -29.06 3.26
C LYS A 209 5.79 -28.19 2.02
N SER A 210 4.77 -28.50 1.22
CA SER A 210 4.28 -27.55 0.21
C SER A 210 2.94 -26.96 0.66
N VAL A 211 2.83 -25.64 0.63
CA VAL A 211 1.54 -24.95 0.80
C VAL A 211 1.11 -24.46 -0.57
N LYS A 212 -0.09 -24.86 -0.96
CA LYS A 212 -0.72 -24.42 -2.20
C LYS A 212 -2.01 -23.70 -1.85
N SER A 213 -2.13 -22.45 -2.23
CA SER A 213 -3.37 -21.68 -2.13
C SER A 213 -3.88 -21.35 -3.53
N THR A 214 -5.14 -21.65 -3.79
CA THR A 214 -5.82 -21.30 -5.03
C THR A 214 -6.93 -20.33 -4.69
N ILE A 215 -6.97 -19.21 -5.39
CA ILE A 215 -8.00 -18.20 -5.26
C ILE A 215 -8.52 -17.85 -6.66
N GLN A 216 -9.82 -17.72 -6.84
CA GLN A 216 -10.43 -17.44 -8.11
C GLN A 216 -11.73 -16.64 -7.98
N ASP A 217 -12.09 -15.96 -9.05
CA ASP A 217 -13.34 -15.23 -9.22
C ASP A 217 -14.17 -15.89 -10.31
N ASP A 218 -15.21 -16.63 -9.91
CA ASP A 218 -16.04 -17.41 -10.85
C ASP A 218 -16.86 -16.52 -11.79
N GLU A 219 -17.26 -15.32 -11.35
CA GLU A 219 -17.99 -14.38 -12.20
C GLU A 219 -17.08 -13.79 -13.28
N SER A 220 -15.86 -13.42 -12.90
CA SER A 220 -14.86 -12.97 -13.84
C SER A 220 -14.48 -14.10 -14.82
N ILE A 221 -14.33 -15.34 -14.35
CA ILE A 221 -14.06 -16.50 -15.21
C ILE A 221 -15.21 -16.73 -16.20
N LYS A 222 -16.47 -16.63 -15.75
CA LYS A 222 -17.64 -16.76 -16.60
C LYS A 222 -17.68 -15.69 -17.69
N LYS A 223 -17.26 -14.46 -17.35
CA LYS A 223 -17.31 -13.29 -18.25
C LYS A 223 -16.14 -13.24 -19.24
N TYR A 224 -14.92 -13.55 -18.79
CA TYR A 224 -13.69 -13.33 -19.57
C TYR A 224 -12.92 -14.62 -19.89
N GLY A 225 -13.40 -15.79 -19.43
CA GLY A 225 -12.67 -17.03 -19.49
C GLY A 225 -11.64 -17.18 -18.37
N LEU A 226 -11.09 -18.39 -18.23
CA LEU A 226 -10.09 -18.69 -17.19
C LEU A 226 -8.71 -18.14 -17.59
N ILE A 227 -8.23 -17.17 -16.82
CA ILE A 227 -6.90 -16.57 -16.99
C ILE A 227 -6.11 -16.80 -15.70
N LYS A 228 -5.37 -17.93 -15.67
CA LYS A 228 -4.66 -18.43 -14.49
C LYS A 228 -3.21 -17.92 -14.44
N LYS A 229 -2.75 -17.58 -13.23
CA LYS A 229 -1.35 -17.32 -12.93
C LYS A 229 -0.88 -18.19 -11.78
N ILE A 230 0.32 -18.76 -11.90
CA ILE A 230 1.00 -19.51 -10.84
C ILE A 230 2.11 -18.61 -10.30
N ILE A 231 2.15 -18.43 -8.97
CA ILE A 231 3.18 -17.65 -8.28
C ILE A 231 3.94 -18.57 -7.32
N LYS A 232 5.25 -18.45 -7.32
CA LYS A 232 6.12 -19.09 -6.34
C LYS A 232 6.33 -18.13 -5.18
N VAL A 233 6.07 -18.59 -3.96
CA VAL A 233 6.24 -17.82 -2.73
C VAL A 233 7.50 -18.32 -2.03
N ASP A 234 8.35 -17.38 -1.59
CA ASP A 234 9.56 -17.68 -0.85
C ASP A 234 9.25 -18.48 0.42
N ASP A 235 10.09 -19.43 0.78
CA ASP A 235 9.94 -20.30 1.94
C ASP A 235 9.81 -19.53 3.25
N LYS A 236 10.47 -18.37 3.34
CA LYS A 236 10.36 -17.49 4.50
C LYS A 236 8.99 -16.84 4.64
N LYS A 237 8.23 -16.76 3.53
CA LYS A 237 6.88 -16.20 3.46
C LYS A 237 5.80 -17.29 3.29
N GLN A 238 6.12 -18.56 3.54
CA GLN A 238 5.19 -19.69 3.37
C GLN A 238 3.87 -19.49 4.11
N ALA A 239 3.93 -18.94 5.33
CA ALA A 239 2.77 -18.60 6.14
C ALA A 239 1.81 -17.58 5.47
N GLN A 240 2.34 -16.75 4.57
CA GLN A 240 1.60 -15.69 3.89
C GLN A 240 1.10 -16.10 2.49
N THR A 241 1.20 -17.39 2.11
CA THR A 241 0.90 -17.85 0.74
C THR A 241 -0.52 -17.50 0.32
N ALA A 242 -1.52 -17.72 1.18
CA ALA A 242 -2.91 -17.36 0.91
C ALA A 242 -3.13 -15.85 0.78
N GLN A 243 -2.52 -15.08 1.67
CA GLN A 243 -2.61 -13.62 1.65
C GLN A 243 -1.96 -13.02 0.40
N ILE A 244 -0.80 -13.57 -0.01
CA ILE A 244 -0.12 -13.18 -1.24
C ILE A 244 -1.00 -13.51 -2.46
N ALA A 245 -1.65 -14.68 -2.47
CA ALA A 245 -2.60 -15.05 -3.52
C ALA A 245 -3.78 -14.08 -3.58
N LYS A 246 -4.39 -13.76 -2.41
CA LYS A 246 -5.53 -12.83 -2.29
C LYS A 246 -5.15 -11.43 -2.78
N LYS A 247 -4.02 -10.89 -2.35
CA LYS A 247 -3.52 -9.59 -2.82
C LYS A 247 -3.25 -9.61 -4.33
N THR A 248 -2.64 -10.69 -4.84
CA THR A 248 -2.33 -10.80 -6.27
C THR A 248 -3.59 -10.79 -7.13
N ILE A 249 -4.66 -11.53 -6.73
CA ILE A 249 -5.90 -11.53 -7.51
C ILE A 249 -6.61 -10.18 -7.44
N GLN A 250 -6.63 -9.53 -6.28
CA GLN A 250 -7.18 -8.18 -6.11
C GLN A 250 -6.50 -7.17 -7.03
N ASP A 251 -5.18 -7.24 -7.15
CA ASP A 251 -4.40 -6.32 -7.99
C ASP A 251 -4.52 -6.62 -9.48
N SER A 252 -4.79 -7.90 -9.86
CA SER A 252 -4.74 -8.34 -11.25
C SER A 252 -6.09 -8.69 -11.88
N ASN A 253 -7.15 -8.96 -11.09
CA ASN A 253 -8.47 -9.33 -11.65
C ASN A 253 -9.31 -8.10 -11.97
N LYS A 254 -8.81 -7.29 -12.88
CA LYS A 254 -9.48 -6.06 -13.33
C LYS A 254 -9.02 -5.64 -14.70
N ILE A 255 -9.87 -4.91 -15.40
CA ILE A 255 -9.47 -4.16 -16.58
C ILE A 255 -8.55 -3.03 -16.13
N LYS A 256 -7.35 -2.97 -16.70
CA LYS A 256 -6.44 -1.85 -16.46
C LYS A 256 -6.90 -0.66 -17.28
N GLU A 257 -7.04 0.47 -16.61
CA GLU A 257 -7.29 1.77 -17.22
C GLU A 257 -6.02 2.59 -17.19
N LYS A 258 -5.60 3.09 -18.35
CA LYS A 258 -4.59 4.14 -18.49
C LYS A 258 -5.31 5.37 -18.97
N LEU A 259 -5.28 6.42 -18.20
CA LEU A 259 -5.93 7.69 -18.50
C LEU A 259 -4.87 8.79 -18.46
N SER A 260 -4.74 9.52 -19.54
CA SER A 260 -3.86 10.69 -19.64
C SER A 260 -4.68 11.90 -20.07
N LEU A 261 -4.52 13.01 -19.35
CA LEU A 261 -5.23 14.27 -19.59
C LEU A 261 -4.24 15.41 -19.78
N THR A 262 -4.56 16.35 -20.67
CA THR A 262 -3.85 17.64 -20.73
C THR A 262 -4.82 18.75 -20.33
N LEU A 263 -4.42 19.53 -19.32
CA LEU A 263 -5.23 20.57 -18.70
C LEU A 263 -4.43 21.86 -18.61
N LEU A 264 -5.07 22.97 -18.21
CA LEU A 264 -4.39 24.18 -17.80
C LEU A 264 -3.50 23.89 -16.59
N GLY A 265 -2.31 24.49 -16.56
CA GLY A 265 -1.33 24.23 -15.53
C GLY A 265 -1.76 24.75 -14.15
N ASP A 266 -1.50 23.93 -13.14
CA ASP A 266 -1.69 24.25 -11.73
C ASP A 266 -0.51 23.67 -10.94
N ASP A 267 0.37 24.52 -10.44
CA ASP A 267 1.63 24.11 -9.77
C ASP A 267 1.42 23.31 -8.48
N THR A 268 0.21 23.34 -7.91
CA THR A 268 -0.14 22.51 -6.75
C THR A 268 -0.37 21.06 -7.11
N VAL A 269 -0.64 20.75 -8.39
CA VAL A 269 -0.83 19.39 -8.88
C VAL A 269 0.54 18.76 -9.14
N ARG A 270 0.77 17.61 -8.52
CA ARG A 270 2.00 16.82 -8.62
C ARG A 270 1.66 15.32 -8.60
N SER A 271 2.60 14.49 -8.97
CA SER A 271 2.43 13.04 -8.78
C SER A 271 2.21 12.72 -7.32
N GLY A 272 1.39 11.68 -7.05
CA GLY A 272 1.02 11.29 -5.69
C GLY A 272 -0.14 12.08 -5.08
N ARG A 273 -0.69 13.07 -5.76
CA ARG A 273 -1.91 13.76 -5.33
C ARG A 273 -3.14 13.00 -5.82
N VAL A 274 -4.21 13.05 -5.04
CA VAL A 274 -5.52 12.57 -5.45
C VAL A 274 -6.37 13.78 -5.85
N ILE A 275 -6.89 13.75 -7.07
CA ILE A 275 -7.76 14.79 -7.64
C ILE A 275 -9.15 14.23 -7.90
N ILE A 276 -10.16 15.09 -7.86
CA ILE A 276 -11.53 14.74 -8.20
C ILE A 276 -11.83 15.31 -9.58
N ILE A 277 -12.34 14.47 -10.49
CA ILE A 277 -12.77 14.89 -11.82
C ILE A 277 -14.25 14.58 -11.95
N ASN A 278 -15.02 15.52 -12.50
CA ASN A 278 -16.45 15.39 -12.74
C ASN A 278 -16.78 15.81 -14.17
N ASP A 279 -16.34 15.02 -15.15
CA ASP A 279 -16.78 15.20 -16.54
C ASP A 279 -17.58 13.97 -16.98
N TYR A 280 -18.91 14.13 -16.95
CA TYR A 280 -19.85 13.08 -17.35
C TYR A 280 -19.98 12.95 -18.89
N THR A 281 -19.47 13.90 -19.65
CA THR A 281 -19.56 13.87 -21.12
C THR A 281 -18.62 12.82 -21.73
N VAL A 282 -17.52 12.53 -21.03
CA VAL A 282 -16.50 11.54 -21.41
C VAL A 282 -16.39 10.37 -20.44
N ASP A 283 -17.38 10.24 -19.51
CA ASP A 283 -17.40 9.19 -18.47
C ASP A 283 -16.14 9.18 -17.58
N ILE A 284 -15.62 10.39 -17.26
CA ILE A 284 -14.47 10.58 -16.36
C ILE A 284 -14.99 11.35 -15.14
N HIS A 285 -15.56 10.62 -14.18
CA HIS A 285 -16.12 11.18 -12.96
C HIS A 285 -15.79 10.28 -11.78
N ASP A 286 -14.75 10.64 -11.03
CA ASP A 286 -14.31 9.90 -9.85
C ASP A 286 -13.09 10.58 -9.19
N LYS A 287 -12.52 9.90 -8.20
CA LYS A 287 -11.22 10.22 -7.60
C LYS A 287 -10.10 9.54 -8.38
N PHE A 288 -9.09 10.30 -8.73
CA PHE A 288 -7.93 9.80 -9.46
C PHE A 288 -6.63 10.14 -8.75
N LEU A 289 -5.76 9.13 -8.63
CA LEU A 289 -4.37 9.32 -8.22
C LEU A 289 -3.57 9.77 -9.44
N VAL A 290 -2.88 10.88 -9.31
CA VAL A 290 -1.91 11.36 -10.30
C VAL A 290 -0.65 10.51 -10.19
N THR A 291 -0.40 9.66 -11.19
CA THR A 291 0.78 8.77 -11.23
C THR A 291 2.01 9.46 -11.82
N ASN A 292 1.80 10.25 -12.88
CA ASN A 292 2.82 11.13 -13.45
C ASN A 292 2.21 12.50 -13.69
N CYS A 293 3.02 13.53 -13.51
CA CYS A 293 2.66 14.92 -13.77
C CYS A 293 3.78 15.60 -14.57
N LYS A 294 3.43 16.20 -15.71
CA LYS A 294 4.34 16.96 -16.53
C LYS A 294 3.78 18.34 -16.77
N HIS A 295 4.44 19.36 -16.25
CA HIS A 295 4.12 20.77 -16.51
C HIS A 295 4.94 21.30 -17.69
N ASN A 296 4.30 22.04 -18.54
CA ASN A 296 4.92 22.76 -19.63
C ASN A 296 4.69 24.27 -19.44
N TYR A 297 5.79 25.00 -19.20
CA TYR A 297 5.79 26.44 -18.97
C TYR A 297 6.14 27.19 -20.27
N GLY A 298 5.40 26.93 -21.35
CA GLY A 298 5.53 27.66 -22.61
C GLY A 298 4.71 28.95 -22.61
N VAL A 299 4.18 29.31 -23.77
CA VAL A 299 3.31 30.51 -23.94
C VAL A 299 2.08 30.39 -23.01
N ASN A 300 1.57 29.18 -22.84
CA ASN A 300 0.54 28.86 -21.88
C ASN A 300 1.07 27.78 -20.94
N HIS A 301 0.85 27.96 -19.64
CA HIS A 301 1.13 26.92 -18.67
C HIS A 301 0.10 25.80 -18.81
N THR A 302 0.55 24.61 -19.15
CA THR A 302 -0.26 23.40 -19.25
C THR A 302 0.34 22.27 -18.42
N MET A 303 -0.50 21.33 -18.03
CA MET A 303 -0.06 20.10 -17.36
C MET A 303 -0.65 18.86 -18.04
N THR A 304 0.18 17.84 -18.21
CA THR A 304 -0.26 16.51 -18.63
C THR A 304 -0.17 15.56 -17.44
N LEU A 305 -1.25 14.88 -17.16
CA LEU A 305 -1.43 14.02 -16.00
C LEU A 305 -1.70 12.59 -16.47
N ASP A 306 -0.90 11.62 -16.00
CA ASP A 306 -1.27 10.22 -16.07
C ASP A 306 -2.00 9.86 -14.78
N LEU A 307 -3.16 9.26 -14.91
CA LEU A 307 -4.11 9.07 -13.85
C LEU A 307 -4.44 7.59 -13.63
N LYS A 308 -4.62 7.23 -12.38
CA LYS A 308 -5.15 5.94 -11.97
C LYS A 308 -6.39 6.17 -11.11
N ARG A 309 -7.50 5.53 -11.48
CA ARG A 309 -8.73 5.59 -10.69
C ARG A 309 -8.47 5.06 -9.27
N VAL A 310 -8.89 5.81 -8.26
CA VAL A 310 -8.86 5.34 -6.87
C VAL A 310 -10.05 4.41 -6.70
N GLU A 311 -9.76 3.12 -6.61
CA GLU A 311 -10.79 2.11 -6.40
C GLU A 311 -11.39 2.28 -5.00
N ALA A 312 -12.72 2.19 -4.90
CA ALA A 312 -13.38 1.96 -3.62
C ALA A 312 -12.85 0.65 -3.01
N GLU A 313 -12.89 0.49 -1.70
CA GLU A 313 -12.47 -0.74 -1.02
C GLU A 313 -13.08 -1.95 -1.74
N LEU A 314 -12.20 -2.84 -2.20
CA LEU A 314 -12.60 -3.98 -3.02
C LEU A 314 -13.43 -4.95 -2.17
N ASP A 315 -14.66 -5.22 -2.59
CA ASP A 315 -15.43 -6.33 -2.06
C ASP A 315 -14.67 -7.65 -2.32
N THR A 316 -14.12 -8.21 -1.25
CA THR A 316 -13.34 -9.45 -1.30
C THR A 316 -14.19 -10.70 -1.16
N SER A 317 -15.50 -10.57 -0.87
CA SER A 317 -16.44 -11.69 -0.70
C SER A 317 -16.63 -12.49 -1.98
N LYS A 318 -16.39 -11.88 -3.14
CA LYS A 318 -16.48 -12.53 -4.45
C LYS A 318 -15.38 -13.53 -4.77
N TYR A 319 -14.29 -13.59 -3.99
CA TYR A 319 -13.19 -14.51 -4.27
C TYR A 319 -13.34 -15.81 -3.51
N LYS A 320 -13.47 -16.93 -4.23
CA LYS A 320 -13.41 -18.27 -3.62
C LYS A 320 -11.96 -18.67 -3.40
N THR A 321 -11.62 -18.95 -2.15
CA THR A 321 -10.29 -19.39 -1.75
C THR A 321 -10.31 -20.87 -1.39
N SER A 322 -9.41 -21.66 -1.95
CA SER A 322 -9.10 -23.00 -1.46
C SER A 322 -7.62 -23.10 -1.14
N THR A 323 -7.29 -23.44 0.10
CA THR A 323 -5.90 -23.65 0.51
C THR A 323 -5.73 -25.12 0.87
N THR A 324 -4.83 -25.80 0.17
CA THR A 324 -4.46 -27.19 0.47
C THR A 324 -3.08 -27.19 1.09
N THR A 325 -2.97 -27.60 2.34
CA THR A 325 -1.70 -27.84 3.02
C THR A 325 -1.50 -29.36 3.06
N THR A 326 -0.50 -29.88 2.34
CA THR A 326 -0.16 -31.29 2.45
C THR A 326 0.78 -31.45 3.65
N VAL A 327 0.25 -31.95 4.74
CA VAL A 327 1.01 -32.34 5.94
C VAL A 327 0.99 -33.84 6.03
N THR A 328 2.14 -34.48 6.22
CA THR A 328 2.18 -35.90 6.61
C THR A 328 1.55 -36.01 8.00
N PRO A 329 0.51 -36.82 8.20
CA PRO A 329 -0.24 -36.82 9.45
C PRO A 329 0.57 -37.46 10.57
N ASN A 330 0.86 -36.67 11.60
CA ASN A 330 1.09 -37.18 12.96
C ASN A 330 0.25 -36.31 13.89
N ALA A 331 -1.06 -36.50 13.86
CA ALA A 331 -1.98 -35.86 14.80
C ALA A 331 -2.34 -36.86 15.87
N THR A 332 -1.76 -36.73 17.04
CA THR A 332 -2.38 -37.19 18.26
C THR A 332 -3.35 -36.10 18.70
N ASN A 333 -4.66 -36.43 18.67
CA ASN A 333 -5.70 -35.58 19.27
C ASN A 333 -5.43 -35.48 20.78
N SER A 334 -4.85 -34.35 21.22
CA SER A 334 -4.75 -34.05 22.64
C SER A 334 -5.91 -33.14 23.01
N THR A 335 -6.73 -33.53 23.97
CA THR A 335 -7.79 -32.71 24.56
C THR A 335 -7.21 -31.41 25.09
N ALA A 336 -7.81 -30.26 24.76
CA ALA A 336 -7.36 -28.96 25.18
C ALA A 336 -7.28 -28.86 26.72
N ASN A 337 -6.10 -28.61 27.28
CA ASN A 337 -5.92 -28.42 28.70
C ASN A 337 -6.41 -27.04 29.11
N ALA A 338 -7.39 -26.96 29.99
CA ALA A 338 -8.03 -25.70 30.43
C ALA A 338 -7.03 -24.64 30.93
N ALA A 339 -5.97 -25.07 31.65
CA ALA A 339 -4.92 -24.14 32.12
C ALA A 339 -4.08 -23.56 30.96
N GLN A 340 -3.85 -24.31 29.90
CA GLN A 340 -3.14 -23.84 28.70
C GLN A 340 -4.01 -22.91 27.87
N VAL A 341 -5.34 -23.13 27.82
CA VAL A 341 -6.28 -22.21 27.19
C VAL A 341 -6.28 -20.88 27.91
N ASP A 342 -6.36 -20.88 29.25
CA ASP A 342 -6.28 -19.66 30.05
C ASP A 342 -4.95 -18.94 29.86
N ALA A 343 -3.83 -19.66 29.84
CA ALA A 343 -2.52 -19.10 29.61
C ALA A 343 -2.44 -18.38 28.25
N GLY A 344 -2.98 -18.98 27.19
CA GLY A 344 -3.01 -18.39 25.86
C GLY A 344 -3.86 -17.14 25.78
N MET A 345 -5.08 -17.16 26.31
CA MET A 345 -5.97 -16.01 26.36
C MET A 345 -5.37 -14.85 27.19
N ASN A 346 -4.81 -15.15 28.37
CA ASN A 346 -4.18 -14.14 29.22
C ASN A 346 -2.91 -13.54 28.60
N ALA A 347 -2.10 -14.35 27.92
CA ALA A 347 -0.89 -13.88 27.24
C ALA A 347 -1.18 -12.90 26.10
N LEU A 348 -2.34 -13.01 25.45
CA LEU A 348 -2.77 -12.17 24.34
C LEU A 348 -3.76 -11.06 24.76
N ASN A 349 -4.16 -10.98 26.02
CA ASN A 349 -5.04 -9.91 26.49
C ASN A 349 -4.36 -8.53 26.33
N GLY A 350 -5.02 -7.61 25.64
CA GLY A 350 -4.47 -6.32 25.25
C GLY A 350 -3.56 -6.37 24.01
N TYR A 351 -3.40 -7.52 23.37
CA TYR A 351 -2.60 -7.64 22.15
C TYR A 351 -3.28 -6.89 20.98
N GLU A 352 -2.55 -5.98 20.35
CA GLU A 352 -2.97 -5.27 19.15
C GLU A 352 -2.54 -6.09 17.92
N SER A 353 -3.50 -6.67 17.21
CA SER A 353 -3.21 -7.40 15.98
C SER A 353 -2.69 -6.45 14.90
N VAL A 354 -1.68 -6.88 14.15
CA VAL A 354 -1.19 -6.16 12.97
C VAL A 354 -2.26 -6.01 11.88
N TYR A 355 -3.31 -6.81 11.94
CA TYR A 355 -4.46 -6.76 11.03
C TYR A 355 -5.58 -5.84 11.55
N ARG A 356 -5.41 -5.20 12.70
CA ARG A 356 -6.39 -4.29 13.35
C ARG A 356 -7.79 -4.91 13.40
N ASP A 357 -8.78 -4.30 12.72
CA ASP A 357 -10.18 -4.73 12.72
C ASP A 357 -10.40 -6.15 12.19
N ASN A 358 -9.52 -6.62 11.30
CA ASN A 358 -9.53 -7.98 10.73
C ASN A 358 -8.63 -8.96 11.49
N GLY A 359 -8.24 -8.65 12.71
CA GLY A 359 -7.29 -9.43 13.52
C GLY A 359 -7.87 -10.63 14.25
N CYS A 360 -9.14 -10.99 14.04
CA CYS A 360 -9.82 -12.04 14.79
C CYS A 360 -9.12 -13.41 14.69
N VAL A 361 -8.72 -13.83 13.50
CA VAL A 361 -8.01 -15.10 13.29
C VAL A 361 -6.60 -15.04 13.86
N ASP A 362 -5.88 -13.94 13.67
CA ASP A 362 -4.53 -13.76 14.22
C ASP A 362 -4.51 -13.90 15.75
N VAL A 363 -5.47 -13.27 16.43
CA VAL A 363 -5.64 -13.41 17.89
C VAL A 363 -5.99 -14.84 18.27
N ALA A 364 -6.97 -15.44 17.60
CA ALA A 364 -7.44 -16.79 17.92
C ALA A 364 -6.35 -17.85 17.74
N VAL A 365 -5.59 -17.81 16.63
CA VAL A 365 -4.54 -18.81 16.39
C VAL A 365 -3.31 -18.60 17.28
N LYS A 366 -2.94 -17.36 17.60
CA LYS A 366 -1.84 -17.07 18.52
C LYS A 366 -2.16 -17.48 19.94
N ALA A 367 -3.31 -17.11 20.46
CA ALA A 367 -3.75 -17.55 21.79
C ALA A 367 -3.96 -19.07 21.81
N GLY A 368 -4.54 -19.62 20.75
CA GLY A 368 -4.76 -21.06 20.57
C GLY A 368 -3.48 -21.89 20.47
N SER A 369 -2.37 -21.26 20.09
CA SER A 369 -1.05 -21.91 19.97
C SER A 369 -0.53 -22.48 21.30
N TYR A 370 -1.04 -21.99 22.42
CA TYR A 370 -0.65 -22.46 23.76
C TYR A 370 -1.24 -23.83 24.10
N TYR A 371 -2.35 -24.23 23.49
CA TYR A 371 -3.06 -25.46 23.85
C TYR A 371 -3.35 -26.39 22.67
N SER A 372 -3.27 -25.92 21.44
CA SER A 372 -3.60 -26.71 20.26
C SER A 372 -2.44 -26.71 19.26
N PRO A 373 -1.85 -27.88 18.96
CA PRO A 373 -0.84 -28.01 17.89
C PRO A 373 -1.37 -27.54 16.53
N PHE A 374 -2.67 -27.74 16.27
CA PHE A 374 -3.32 -27.25 15.05
C PHE A 374 -3.34 -25.71 15.02
N LEU A 375 -3.82 -25.05 16.09
CA LEU A 375 -3.85 -23.58 16.15
C LEU A 375 -2.43 -22.99 16.15
N LYS A 376 -1.47 -23.66 16.80
CA LYS A 376 -0.06 -23.30 16.69
C LYS A 376 0.40 -23.36 15.23
N GLN A 377 0.08 -24.41 14.51
CA GLN A 377 0.39 -24.52 13.10
C GLN A 377 -0.27 -23.40 12.28
N GLN A 378 -1.54 -23.07 12.57
CA GLN A 378 -2.23 -21.97 11.89
C GLN A 378 -1.55 -20.62 12.18
N ALA A 379 -1.07 -20.39 13.40
CA ALA A 379 -0.30 -19.22 13.76
C ALA A 379 1.06 -19.19 13.02
N ASP A 380 1.78 -20.34 13.00
CA ASP A 380 3.08 -20.46 12.34
C ASP A 380 2.99 -20.25 10.81
N ILE A 381 1.86 -20.64 10.19
CA ILE A 381 1.61 -20.43 8.75
C ILE A 381 0.91 -19.10 8.45
N GLY A 382 0.60 -18.29 9.48
CA GLY A 382 0.00 -16.95 9.36
C GLY A 382 -1.41 -16.97 8.78
N THR A 383 -2.24 -17.95 9.19
CA THR A 383 -3.65 -17.96 8.81
C THR A 383 -4.32 -16.70 9.36
N ALA A 384 -4.90 -15.88 8.49
CA ALA A 384 -5.51 -14.59 8.84
C ALA A 384 -6.97 -14.46 8.34
N ASP A 385 -7.51 -15.52 7.75
CA ASP A 385 -8.83 -15.54 7.14
C ASP A 385 -9.67 -16.68 7.76
N VAL A 386 -10.93 -16.37 8.10
CA VAL A 386 -11.83 -17.29 8.81
C VAL A 386 -12.19 -18.49 7.96
N ASP A 387 -12.51 -18.30 6.67
CA ASP A 387 -12.79 -19.41 5.76
C ASP A 387 -11.61 -20.39 5.68
N THR A 388 -10.40 -19.84 5.61
CA THR A 388 -9.17 -20.62 5.59
C THR A 388 -8.99 -21.41 6.89
N LEU A 389 -9.25 -20.80 8.04
CA LEU A 389 -9.16 -21.47 9.35
C LEU A 389 -10.18 -22.62 9.46
N VAL A 390 -11.43 -22.37 9.08
CA VAL A 390 -12.52 -23.37 9.09
C VAL A 390 -12.19 -24.55 8.18
N ASN A 391 -11.77 -24.26 6.93
CA ASN A 391 -11.42 -25.31 5.96
C ASN A 391 -10.20 -26.12 6.41
N ASN A 392 -9.18 -25.46 6.99
CA ASN A 392 -8.00 -26.15 7.50
C ASN A 392 -8.34 -27.02 8.70
N ALA A 393 -9.27 -26.59 9.57
CA ALA A 393 -9.75 -27.40 10.69
C ALA A 393 -10.47 -28.66 10.20
N GLN A 394 -11.37 -28.52 9.22
CA GLN A 394 -12.07 -29.68 8.62
C GLN A 394 -11.07 -30.63 7.95
N ASN A 395 -10.11 -30.12 7.19
CA ASN A 395 -9.08 -30.92 6.52
C ASN A 395 -8.13 -31.62 7.51
N ALA A 396 -7.94 -31.05 8.70
CA ALA A 396 -7.18 -31.66 9.80
C ALA A 396 -8.00 -32.64 10.67
N GLY A 397 -9.27 -32.86 10.32
CA GLY A 397 -10.15 -33.79 11.00
C GLY A 397 -10.88 -33.24 12.22
N TYR A 398 -10.82 -31.92 12.47
CA TYR A 398 -11.61 -31.28 13.51
C TYR A 398 -13.08 -31.17 13.10
N LYS A 399 -13.99 -31.39 14.06
CA LYS A 399 -15.43 -31.23 13.81
C LYS A 399 -15.79 -29.76 13.75
N VAL A 400 -16.42 -29.36 12.66
CA VAL A 400 -17.05 -28.05 12.51
C VAL A 400 -18.56 -28.27 12.51
N GLU A 401 -19.21 -27.83 13.57
CA GLU A 401 -20.63 -28.10 13.82
C GLU A 401 -21.42 -26.80 13.89
N THR A 402 -22.71 -26.84 13.61
CA THR A 402 -23.62 -25.73 13.89
C THR A 402 -23.61 -25.44 15.39
N PHE A 403 -23.46 -24.18 15.77
CA PHE A 403 -23.49 -23.79 17.18
C PHE A 403 -24.88 -24.05 17.78
N ASN A 404 -24.94 -24.77 18.89
CA ASN A 404 -26.17 -25.16 19.57
C ASN A 404 -26.35 -24.52 20.95
N GLY A 405 -25.63 -23.40 21.20
CA GLY A 405 -25.67 -22.70 22.48
C GLY A 405 -24.60 -23.12 23.47
N TYR A 406 -23.73 -24.10 23.12
CA TYR A 406 -22.65 -24.57 23.99
C TYR A 406 -21.34 -24.81 23.24
N ALA A 407 -20.24 -24.38 23.83
CA ALA A 407 -18.89 -24.69 23.39
C ALA A 407 -17.98 -25.00 24.60
N ASN A 408 -17.09 -25.96 24.44
CA ASN A 408 -16.09 -26.24 25.46
C ASN A 408 -15.03 -25.11 25.52
N LYS A 409 -14.34 -25.03 26.64
CA LYS A 409 -13.19 -24.13 26.80
C LYS A 409 -12.12 -24.44 25.74
N GLY A 410 -11.73 -23.46 24.97
CA GLY A 410 -10.75 -23.58 23.89
C GLY A 410 -11.34 -23.93 22.53
N ASP A 411 -12.64 -24.22 22.41
CA ASP A 411 -13.31 -24.34 21.12
C ASP A 411 -13.30 -22.97 20.41
N ILE A 412 -13.26 -22.96 19.07
CA ILE A 412 -13.34 -21.73 18.28
C ILE A 412 -14.78 -21.48 17.87
N LEU A 413 -15.32 -20.37 18.28
CA LEU A 413 -16.62 -19.87 17.88
C LEU A 413 -16.51 -19.08 16.57
N VAL A 414 -17.39 -19.35 15.61
CA VAL A 414 -17.44 -18.72 14.30
C VAL A 414 -18.77 -17.98 14.14
N TYR A 415 -18.74 -16.74 13.65
CA TYR A 415 -19.93 -15.89 13.48
C TYR A 415 -20.21 -15.61 12.02
N GLY A 416 -21.46 -15.25 11.74
CA GLY A 416 -21.92 -14.91 10.41
C GLY A 416 -21.71 -16.03 9.41
N ASN A 417 -21.31 -15.67 8.19
CA ASN A 417 -20.93 -16.63 7.15
C ASN A 417 -19.40 -16.79 7.10
N ASN A 418 -18.78 -17.14 8.24
CA ASN A 418 -17.33 -17.15 8.48
C ASN A 418 -16.71 -15.74 8.47
N ASP A 419 -17.37 -14.79 9.12
CA ASP A 419 -16.94 -13.38 9.13
C ASP A 419 -16.04 -13.06 10.32
N HIS A 420 -16.21 -13.77 11.46
CA HIS A 420 -15.46 -13.51 12.69
C HIS A 420 -15.22 -14.78 13.50
N VAL A 421 -14.15 -14.80 14.29
CA VAL A 421 -13.83 -15.91 15.21
C VAL A 421 -13.32 -15.43 16.56
N VAL A 422 -13.67 -16.19 17.61
CA VAL A 422 -13.15 -16.02 18.97
C VAL A 422 -12.93 -17.39 19.64
N ILE A 423 -12.21 -17.42 20.75
CA ILE A 423 -12.00 -18.62 21.58
C ILE A 423 -13.06 -18.64 22.68
N SER A 424 -13.76 -19.75 22.85
CA SER A 424 -14.69 -19.95 23.96
C SER A 424 -13.94 -20.08 25.31
N ASP A 425 -14.44 -19.42 26.36
CA ASP A 425 -13.97 -19.60 27.72
C ASP A 425 -14.61 -20.83 28.44
N GLY A 426 -15.55 -21.48 27.77
CA GLY A 426 -16.30 -22.62 28.31
C GLY A 426 -17.36 -22.29 29.33
N ALA A 427 -17.60 -21.03 29.65
CA ALA A 427 -18.56 -20.53 30.61
C ALA A 427 -19.62 -19.59 30.01
N GLY A 428 -19.67 -19.50 28.68
CA GLY A 428 -20.58 -18.63 27.93
C GLY A 428 -19.94 -17.31 27.46
N GLY A 429 -18.74 -17.03 27.91
CA GLY A 429 -17.92 -15.90 27.43
C GLY A 429 -16.95 -16.33 26.33
N ALA A 430 -16.15 -15.38 25.87
CA ALA A 430 -15.18 -15.57 24.80
C ALA A 430 -13.95 -14.67 24.94
N PHE A 431 -12.91 -14.98 24.16
CA PHE A 431 -11.71 -14.17 24.01
C PHE A 431 -11.40 -13.97 22.52
N GLY A 432 -11.21 -12.75 22.09
CA GLY A 432 -10.90 -12.44 20.69
C GLY A 432 -10.55 -10.99 20.43
N ASN A 433 -10.33 -10.66 19.17
CA ASN A 433 -10.04 -9.31 18.74
C ASN A 433 -11.30 -8.43 18.77
N SER A 434 -11.19 -7.24 19.32
CA SER A 434 -12.23 -6.21 19.29
C SER A 434 -11.82 -5.09 18.34
N SER A 435 -12.54 -4.91 17.24
CA SER A 435 -12.31 -3.78 16.32
C SER A 435 -12.61 -2.43 16.99
N SER A 436 -13.60 -2.38 17.87
CA SER A 436 -13.96 -1.15 18.60
C SER A 436 -12.94 -0.75 19.68
N ALA A 437 -12.34 -1.74 20.36
CA ALA A 437 -11.29 -1.51 21.36
C ALA A 437 -9.88 -1.44 20.73
N GLY A 438 -9.69 -1.94 19.51
CA GLY A 438 -8.41 -2.00 18.82
C GLY A 438 -7.45 -3.08 19.31
N HIS A 439 -7.88 -3.96 20.20
CA HIS A 439 -7.03 -5.00 20.79
C HIS A 439 -7.83 -6.25 21.17
N ALA A 440 -7.12 -7.34 21.49
CA ALA A 440 -7.69 -8.56 22.00
C ALA A 440 -8.19 -8.40 23.44
N MET A 441 -9.39 -8.91 23.74
CA MET A 441 -10.03 -8.78 25.04
C MET A 441 -10.94 -9.96 25.35
N PHE A 442 -11.34 -10.03 26.65
CA PHE A 442 -12.37 -10.96 27.11
C PHE A 442 -13.77 -10.36 26.93
N TYR A 443 -14.70 -11.18 26.51
CA TYR A 443 -16.12 -10.92 26.47
C TYR A 443 -16.82 -11.77 27.51
N SER A 444 -17.63 -11.16 28.37
CA SER A 444 -18.40 -11.90 29.39
C SER A 444 -19.54 -12.74 28.81
N ASP A 445 -19.97 -12.42 27.60
CA ASP A 445 -20.98 -13.15 26.82
C ASP A 445 -20.52 -13.21 25.37
N ALA A 446 -20.41 -14.41 24.84
CA ALA A 446 -19.99 -14.66 23.46
C ALA A 446 -20.91 -14.02 22.42
N ASN A 447 -22.21 -13.81 22.72
CA ASN A 447 -23.13 -13.13 21.81
C ASN A 447 -22.79 -11.65 21.56
N TYR A 448 -21.87 -11.08 22.30
CA TYR A 448 -21.41 -9.70 22.14
C TYR A 448 -19.97 -9.61 21.61
N ALA A 449 -19.39 -10.74 21.20
CA ALA A 449 -18.01 -10.77 20.74
C ALA A 449 -17.82 -10.33 19.28
N TRP A 450 -18.90 -10.11 18.52
CA TRP A 450 -18.85 -9.63 17.13
C TRP A 450 -19.83 -8.46 16.94
N HIS A 451 -21.10 -8.71 16.65
CA HIS A 451 -22.14 -7.68 16.62
C HIS A 451 -23.04 -7.81 17.84
N ASN A 452 -23.61 -6.71 18.32
CA ASN A 452 -24.42 -6.71 19.53
C ASN A 452 -25.59 -7.71 19.43
N GLY A 453 -25.52 -8.82 20.20
CA GLY A 453 -26.56 -9.82 20.30
C GLY A 453 -26.53 -10.88 19.19
N GLU A 454 -25.51 -10.96 18.36
CA GLU A 454 -25.39 -12.02 17.36
C GLU A 454 -24.68 -13.25 17.94
N ALA A 455 -25.38 -14.37 17.98
CA ALA A 455 -24.83 -15.66 18.42
C ALA A 455 -23.86 -16.24 17.37
N PRO A 456 -22.87 -17.05 17.80
CA PRO A 456 -22.08 -17.85 16.88
C PRO A 456 -22.95 -18.74 15.98
N THR A 457 -22.54 -18.91 14.75
CA THR A 457 -23.21 -19.78 13.78
C THR A 457 -22.64 -21.20 13.76
N LYS A 458 -21.33 -21.32 14.00
CA LYS A 458 -20.60 -22.58 14.00
C LYS A 458 -19.62 -22.65 15.16
N VAL A 459 -19.19 -23.86 15.48
CA VAL A 459 -18.12 -24.14 16.44
C VAL A 459 -17.12 -25.13 15.85
N ILE A 460 -15.83 -24.83 15.94
CA ILE A 460 -14.75 -25.76 15.66
C ILE A 460 -14.38 -26.42 16.98
N LYS A 461 -14.63 -27.73 17.11
CA LYS A 461 -14.32 -28.51 18.30
C LYS A 461 -12.82 -28.78 18.36
N MET A 462 -12.18 -28.26 19.39
CA MET A 462 -10.73 -28.39 19.59
C MET A 462 -10.36 -29.59 20.51
N SER A 463 -11.37 -30.32 20.99
CA SER A 463 -11.24 -31.50 21.83
C SER A 463 -11.76 -32.74 21.14
#